data_08678e99491d00606f288f94a48582c8
#
_entry.id   08678e99491d00606f288f94a48582c8
#
_cell.length_a   1.000
_cell.length_b   1.000
_cell.length_c   1.000
_cell.angle_alpha   90.00
_cell.angle_beta   90.00
_cell.angle_gamma   90.00
#
_symmetry.space_group_name_H-M   'P 1'
#
loop_
_entity.id
_entity.type
_entity.pdbx_description
1 polymer ?
#
loop_
_entity_poly.entity_id
_entity_poly.type
_entity_poly.pdbx_seq_one_letter_code
_entity_poly.pdbx_strand_id
1 'polypeptide(L)'
;LKTAIVDRREPASRIEQLKYEGFEVEVPSDLLESGDVVLVIDGKQIGIEVKTTSELLGLIPSGLSQLAQFQRMATFDTRILLVVGTYGVQTAGAVLVDGWNRRSSMGYASVQGALFGLQANLGFLIRHAGQEKNVGRCVQNIYEYFSEGHTLLSKPRPMTLSSTMAGGLAALMTLPGIGTDKAEAILHKYGSLWAALSDVHGWTNLPGIGQKTVDTVNTFLLKEWV
;
A
#
# COMPACT_ATOMS: atom_id res chain seq x y z
N LEU A 1 -11.53 2.89 -22.70
CA LEU A 1 -11.43 1.44 -22.85
C LEU A 1 -10.41 0.93 -21.84
N LYS A 2 -10.71 -0.12 -21.06
CA LYS A 2 -9.73 -0.72 -20.16
C LYS A 2 -9.06 -1.89 -20.86
N THR A 3 -7.75 -1.76 -21.08
CA THR A 3 -6.96 -2.78 -21.74
C THR A 3 -6.03 -3.47 -20.73
N ALA A 4 -5.96 -4.79 -20.82
CA ALA A 4 -5.02 -5.60 -20.09
C ALA A 4 -4.18 -6.43 -21.08
N ILE A 5 -2.86 -6.28 -21.00
CA ILE A 5 -1.92 -7.09 -21.76
C ILE A 5 -1.54 -8.27 -20.86
N VAL A 6 -1.77 -9.51 -21.34
CA VAL A 6 -1.62 -10.71 -20.51
C VAL A 6 -0.59 -11.64 -21.13
N ASP A 7 0.33 -12.17 -20.32
CA ASP A 7 1.30 -13.14 -20.79
C ASP A 7 0.60 -14.39 -21.32
N ARG A 8 1.04 -14.89 -22.47
CA ARG A 8 0.41 -16.06 -23.12
C ARG A 8 0.51 -17.36 -22.32
N ARG A 9 1.39 -17.42 -21.30
CA ARG A 9 1.53 -18.55 -20.38
C ARG A 9 0.46 -18.58 -19.31
N GLU A 10 -0.26 -17.48 -19.17
CA GLU A 10 -1.31 -17.40 -18.17
C GLU A 10 -2.47 -18.35 -18.47
N PRO A 11 -3.08 -18.96 -17.44
CA PRO A 11 -4.22 -19.84 -17.62
C PRO A 11 -5.37 -19.15 -18.36
N ALA A 12 -6.01 -19.86 -19.29
CA ALA A 12 -7.17 -19.33 -20.03
C ALA A 12 -8.29 -18.84 -19.08
N SER A 13 -8.42 -19.46 -17.90
CA SER A 13 -9.39 -19.04 -16.88
C SER A 13 -9.14 -17.63 -16.37
N ARG A 14 -7.88 -17.17 -16.27
CA ARG A 14 -7.55 -15.78 -15.88
C ARG A 14 -7.92 -14.80 -16.97
N ILE A 15 -7.64 -15.16 -18.23
CA ILE A 15 -8.04 -14.36 -19.39
C ILE A 15 -9.56 -14.16 -19.40
N GLU A 16 -10.33 -15.23 -19.20
CA GLU A 16 -11.79 -15.15 -19.14
C GLU A 16 -12.29 -14.32 -17.93
N GLN A 17 -11.64 -14.42 -16.79
CA GLN A 17 -11.96 -13.55 -15.64
C GLN A 17 -11.76 -12.09 -15.97
N LEU A 18 -10.64 -11.70 -16.62
CA LEU A 18 -10.39 -10.31 -17.02
C LEU A 18 -11.44 -9.81 -18.01
N LYS A 19 -11.79 -10.64 -19.02
CA LYS A 19 -12.88 -10.30 -19.96
C LYS A 19 -14.22 -10.12 -19.24
N TYR A 20 -14.54 -10.99 -18.28
CA TYR A 20 -15.75 -10.89 -17.47
C TYR A 20 -15.81 -9.57 -16.67
N GLU A 21 -14.67 -9.10 -16.17
CA GLU A 21 -14.56 -7.79 -15.52
C GLU A 21 -14.53 -6.60 -16.51
N GLY A 22 -14.70 -6.87 -17.81
CA GLY A 22 -14.84 -5.88 -18.87
C GLY A 22 -13.53 -5.32 -19.40
N PHE A 23 -12.43 -6.06 -19.28
CA PHE A 23 -11.19 -5.72 -19.96
C PHE A 23 -11.21 -6.17 -21.42
N GLU A 24 -10.68 -5.34 -22.30
CA GLU A 24 -10.15 -5.81 -23.58
C GLU A 24 -8.81 -6.44 -23.31
N VAL A 25 -8.71 -7.75 -23.59
CA VAL A 25 -7.51 -8.52 -23.26
C VAL A 25 -6.68 -8.74 -24.51
N GLU A 26 -5.46 -8.22 -24.49
CA GLU A 26 -4.44 -8.46 -25.50
C GLU A 26 -3.49 -9.56 -25.02
N VAL A 27 -3.29 -10.59 -25.85
CA VAL A 27 -2.31 -11.65 -25.58
C VAL A 27 -1.26 -11.59 -26.68
N PRO A 28 -0.07 -11.03 -26.41
CA PRO A 28 1.00 -10.91 -27.42
C PRO A 28 1.47 -12.25 -27.93
N SER A 29 1.96 -12.32 -29.18
CA SER A 29 2.61 -13.50 -29.76
C SER A 29 3.89 -13.86 -29.00
N ASP A 30 4.61 -12.86 -28.52
CA ASP A 30 5.82 -13.02 -27.73
C ASP A 30 5.52 -13.04 -26.23
N LEU A 31 6.42 -13.65 -25.46
CA LEU A 31 6.32 -13.65 -24.02
C LEU A 31 6.53 -12.22 -23.48
N LEU A 32 5.79 -11.84 -22.46
CA LEU A 32 6.13 -10.63 -21.71
C LEU A 32 7.51 -10.81 -21.08
N GLU A 33 8.33 -9.75 -21.14
CA GLU A 33 9.66 -9.75 -20.50
C GLU A 33 9.55 -9.90 -18.99
N SER A 34 8.47 -9.36 -18.41
CA SER A 34 8.19 -9.44 -16.97
C SER A 34 6.71 -9.14 -16.69
N GLY A 35 6.22 -9.68 -15.57
CA GLY A 35 4.83 -9.58 -15.16
C GLY A 35 3.90 -10.54 -15.92
N ASP A 36 2.83 -10.93 -15.29
CA ASP A 36 1.82 -11.80 -15.85
C ASP A 36 0.67 -11.00 -16.48
N VAL A 37 0.40 -9.81 -15.95
CA VAL A 37 -0.58 -8.85 -16.48
C VAL A 37 0.01 -7.43 -16.45
N VAL A 38 -0.16 -6.69 -17.54
CA VAL A 38 0.23 -5.28 -17.62
C VAL A 38 -1.01 -4.43 -17.91
N LEU A 39 -1.24 -3.43 -17.08
CA LEU A 39 -2.28 -2.41 -17.29
C LEU A 39 -1.63 -1.11 -17.75
N VAL A 40 -2.22 -0.43 -18.71
CA VAL A 40 -1.79 0.90 -19.14
C VAL A 40 -2.89 1.91 -18.74
N ILE A 41 -2.56 2.81 -17.82
CA ILE A 41 -3.51 3.79 -17.28
C ILE A 41 -2.86 5.15 -17.32
N ASP A 42 -3.44 6.08 -18.06
CA ASP A 42 -2.92 7.44 -18.25
C ASP A 42 -1.44 7.50 -18.66
N GLY A 43 -1.04 6.59 -19.54
CA GLY A 43 0.33 6.45 -20.05
C GLY A 43 1.31 5.79 -19.07
N LYS A 44 0.86 5.38 -17.89
CA LYS A 44 1.66 4.64 -16.90
C LYS A 44 1.44 3.15 -17.05
N GLN A 45 2.51 2.39 -16.86
CA GLN A 45 2.48 0.94 -16.90
C GLN A 45 2.47 0.35 -15.49
N ILE A 46 1.47 -0.46 -15.20
CA ILE A 46 1.32 -1.18 -13.94
C ILE A 46 1.55 -2.65 -14.22
N GLY A 47 2.68 -3.18 -13.80
CA GLY A 47 3.01 -4.60 -13.90
C GLY A 47 2.47 -5.38 -12.71
N ILE A 48 1.75 -6.45 -12.98
CA ILE A 48 1.18 -7.36 -11.98
C ILE A 48 1.81 -8.74 -12.17
N GLU A 49 2.45 -9.24 -11.15
CA GLU A 49 2.94 -10.62 -11.06
C GLU A 49 1.97 -11.41 -10.18
N VAL A 50 1.46 -12.52 -10.66
CA VAL A 50 0.50 -13.38 -9.96
C VAL A 50 1.21 -14.62 -9.46
N LYS A 51 1.24 -14.84 -8.16
CA LYS A 51 1.85 -16.02 -7.54
C LYS A 51 0.87 -16.70 -6.61
N THR A 52 0.73 -18.00 -6.75
CA THR A 52 0.08 -18.79 -5.72
C THR A 52 0.89 -18.76 -4.43
N THR A 53 0.24 -18.97 -3.29
CA THR A 53 0.94 -19.08 -2.01
C THR A 53 2.04 -20.14 -2.04
N SER A 54 1.78 -21.27 -2.72
CA SER A 54 2.78 -22.35 -2.87
C SER A 54 3.99 -21.91 -3.68
N GLU A 55 3.80 -21.20 -4.79
CA GLU A 55 4.89 -20.65 -5.59
C GLU A 55 5.67 -19.63 -4.79
N LEU A 56 4.98 -18.69 -4.11
CA LEU A 56 5.62 -17.69 -3.26
C LEU A 56 6.53 -18.35 -2.21
N LEU A 57 6.06 -19.41 -1.54
CA LEU A 57 6.85 -20.14 -0.55
C LEU A 57 8.01 -20.92 -1.18
N GLY A 58 7.87 -21.38 -2.43
CA GLY A 58 8.94 -22.00 -3.21
C GLY A 58 10.04 -21.02 -3.65
N LEU A 59 9.70 -19.73 -3.82
CA LEU A 59 10.64 -18.68 -4.23
C LEU A 59 11.69 -18.36 -3.16
N ILE A 60 11.29 -18.38 -1.89
CA ILE A 60 12.12 -17.90 -0.78
C ILE A 60 13.40 -18.73 -0.60
N PRO A 61 13.39 -20.08 -0.68
CA PRO A 61 14.60 -20.89 -0.60
C PRO A 61 15.48 -20.85 -1.86
N SER A 62 14.90 -20.57 -3.03
CA SER A 62 15.60 -20.65 -4.32
C SER A 62 16.54 -19.47 -4.61
N GLY A 63 16.52 -18.44 -3.79
CA GLY A 63 17.50 -17.35 -3.81
C GLY A 63 17.50 -16.52 -5.11
N LEU A 64 18.68 -16.19 -5.61
CA LEU A 64 18.94 -15.16 -6.61
C LEU A 64 18.28 -15.35 -8.00
N SER A 65 17.97 -16.58 -8.43
CA SER A 65 17.43 -16.80 -9.80
C SER A 65 16.03 -16.22 -9.99
N GLN A 66 15.24 -16.14 -8.92
CA GLN A 66 13.88 -15.61 -8.98
C GLN A 66 13.80 -14.12 -8.60
N LEU A 67 14.79 -13.62 -7.86
CA LEU A 67 14.95 -12.19 -7.66
C LEU A 67 15.10 -11.45 -9.00
N ALA A 68 15.76 -12.05 -9.98
CA ALA A 68 15.91 -11.48 -11.32
C ALA A 68 14.57 -11.24 -12.03
N GLN A 69 13.55 -12.08 -11.80
CA GLN A 69 12.20 -11.84 -12.35
C GLN A 69 11.57 -10.58 -11.73
N PHE A 70 11.63 -10.45 -10.42
CA PHE A 70 11.13 -9.25 -9.74
C PHE A 70 11.94 -8.00 -10.08
N GLN A 71 13.25 -8.13 -10.29
CA GLN A 71 14.10 -7.01 -10.71
C GLN A 71 13.73 -6.51 -12.11
N ARG A 72 13.39 -7.40 -13.07
CA ARG A 72 12.93 -7.00 -14.40
C ARG A 72 11.66 -6.15 -14.35
N MET A 73 10.80 -6.36 -13.36
CA MET A 73 9.60 -5.53 -13.18
C MET A 73 9.93 -4.08 -12.78
N ALA A 74 11.20 -3.72 -12.54
CA ALA A 74 11.62 -2.35 -12.25
C ALA A 74 11.35 -1.37 -13.40
N THR A 75 11.09 -1.86 -14.61
CA THR A 75 10.69 -1.05 -15.78
C THR A 75 9.27 -0.49 -15.65
N PHE A 76 8.40 -1.10 -14.84
CA PHE A 76 7.04 -0.60 -14.63
C PHE A 76 7.01 0.58 -13.64
N ASP A 77 6.12 1.54 -13.90
CA ASP A 77 5.86 2.66 -12.98
C ASP A 77 5.34 2.19 -11.62
N THR A 78 4.54 1.14 -11.64
CA THR A 78 4.04 0.47 -10.43
C THR A 78 4.17 -1.04 -10.57
N ARG A 79 4.61 -1.70 -9.51
CA ARG A 79 4.80 -3.16 -9.44
C ARG A 79 3.91 -3.75 -8.37
N ILE A 80 3.15 -4.75 -8.75
CA ILE A 80 2.20 -5.41 -7.85
C ILE A 80 2.49 -6.90 -7.83
N LEU A 81 2.64 -7.46 -6.63
CA LEU A 81 2.60 -8.90 -6.42
C LEU A 81 1.20 -9.26 -5.94
N LEU A 82 0.46 -9.99 -6.77
CA LEU A 82 -0.85 -10.50 -6.46
C LEU A 82 -0.75 -11.95 -5.97
N VAL A 83 -0.94 -12.15 -4.68
CA VAL A 83 -0.84 -13.47 -4.05
C VAL A 83 -2.20 -14.17 -4.09
N VAL A 84 -2.23 -15.35 -4.67
CA VAL A 84 -3.41 -16.22 -4.76
C VAL A 84 -3.28 -17.36 -3.76
N GLY A 85 -4.34 -17.61 -3.01
CA GLY A 85 -4.35 -18.58 -1.91
C GLY A 85 -4.26 -17.90 -0.55
N THR A 86 -4.25 -18.71 0.46
CA THR A 86 -4.16 -18.28 1.85
C THR A 86 -3.01 -18.97 2.56
N TYR A 87 -2.38 -18.29 3.48
CA TYR A 87 -1.44 -18.90 4.41
C TYR A 87 -1.72 -18.43 5.83
N GLY A 88 -1.48 -19.29 6.78
CA GLY A 88 -1.66 -19.03 8.20
C GLY A 88 -0.46 -19.47 9.01
N VAL A 89 -0.45 -19.12 10.29
CA VAL A 89 0.63 -19.45 11.22
C VAL A 89 0.13 -20.47 12.23
N GLN A 90 0.88 -21.55 12.40
CA GLN A 90 0.69 -22.47 13.53
C GLN A 90 1.45 -21.97 14.77
N THR A 91 1.04 -22.43 15.94
CA THR A 91 1.63 -22.10 17.26
C THR A 91 3.15 -22.27 17.31
N ALA A 92 3.73 -23.16 16.48
CA ALA A 92 5.16 -23.38 16.34
C ALA A 92 5.84 -22.51 15.27
N GLY A 93 5.16 -21.48 14.74
CA GLY A 93 5.72 -20.61 13.70
C GLY A 93 5.79 -21.22 12.30
N ALA A 94 5.25 -22.43 12.09
CA ALA A 94 5.18 -23.05 10.78
C ALA A 94 4.07 -22.40 9.92
N VAL A 95 4.34 -22.25 8.63
CA VAL A 95 3.34 -21.72 7.69
C VAL A 95 2.49 -22.86 7.14
N LEU A 96 1.18 -22.67 7.20
CA LEU A 96 0.19 -23.54 6.60
C LEU A 96 -0.36 -22.87 5.34
N VAL A 97 -0.55 -23.66 4.31
CA VAL A 97 -0.99 -23.22 2.98
C VAL A 97 -2.36 -23.79 2.69
N ASP A 98 -3.20 -23.01 2.00
CA ASP A 98 -4.50 -23.41 1.48
C ASP A 98 -5.43 -24.10 2.48
N GLY A 99 -5.79 -23.35 3.50
CA GLY A 99 -6.80 -23.79 4.47
C GLY A 99 -6.34 -24.92 5.40
N TRP A 100 -5.05 -24.94 5.76
CA TRP A 100 -4.47 -25.88 6.72
C TRP A 100 -4.07 -27.25 6.13
N ASN A 101 -4.21 -27.44 4.82
CA ASN A 101 -3.99 -28.74 4.18
C ASN A 101 -2.50 -29.07 3.92
N ARG A 102 -1.61 -28.07 3.88
CA ARG A 102 -0.16 -28.27 3.65
C ARG A 102 0.67 -27.46 4.64
N ARG A 103 1.59 -28.15 5.31
CA ARG A 103 2.62 -27.52 6.14
C ARG A 103 3.82 -27.16 5.27
N SER A 104 4.21 -25.90 5.26
CA SER A 104 5.48 -25.49 4.64
C SER A 104 6.65 -25.80 5.60
N SER A 105 7.83 -26.08 5.04
CA SER A 105 9.09 -26.11 5.79
C SER A 105 9.57 -24.72 6.22
N MET A 106 8.92 -23.67 5.69
CA MET A 106 9.29 -22.27 5.97
C MET A 106 8.64 -21.75 7.24
N GLY A 107 9.40 -21.00 8.03
CA GLY A 107 8.88 -20.26 9.15
C GLY A 107 8.18 -18.96 8.69
N TYR A 108 7.17 -18.55 9.44
CA TYR A 108 6.41 -17.33 9.16
C TYR A 108 7.28 -16.08 9.07
N ALA A 109 8.28 -15.95 9.96
CA ALA A 109 9.22 -14.83 9.94
C ALA A 109 9.99 -14.72 8.62
N SER A 110 10.38 -15.87 8.03
CA SER A 110 11.07 -15.89 6.73
C SER A 110 10.15 -15.42 5.60
N VAL A 111 8.89 -15.82 5.62
CA VAL A 111 7.88 -15.36 4.63
C VAL A 111 7.66 -13.86 4.74
N GLN A 112 7.44 -13.36 5.96
CA GLN A 112 7.24 -11.93 6.19
C GLN A 112 8.49 -11.12 5.83
N GLY A 113 9.69 -11.61 6.16
CA GLY A 113 10.95 -10.97 5.78
C GLY A 113 11.12 -10.86 4.26
N ALA A 114 10.77 -11.91 3.52
CA ALA A 114 10.84 -11.90 2.05
C ALA A 114 9.83 -10.91 1.43
N LEU A 115 8.57 -10.92 1.90
CA LEU A 115 7.55 -9.97 1.45
C LEU A 115 7.95 -8.53 1.77
N PHE A 116 8.46 -8.28 2.98
CA PHE A 116 8.97 -6.98 3.36
C PHE A 116 10.16 -6.55 2.49
N GLY A 117 11.07 -7.49 2.16
CA GLY A 117 12.16 -7.23 1.24
C GLY A 117 11.71 -6.82 -0.16
N LEU A 118 10.67 -7.47 -0.70
CA LEU A 118 10.06 -7.08 -1.98
C LEU A 118 9.46 -5.67 -1.91
N GLN A 119 8.79 -5.34 -0.83
CA GLN A 119 8.20 -4.01 -0.64
C GLN A 119 9.28 -2.93 -0.45
N ALA A 120 10.20 -3.13 0.49
CA ALA A 120 11.17 -2.11 0.89
C ALA A 120 12.28 -1.90 -0.15
N ASN A 121 12.79 -2.99 -0.75
CA ASN A 121 13.95 -2.91 -1.65
C ASN A 121 13.56 -2.81 -3.12
N LEU A 122 12.42 -3.40 -3.52
CA LEU A 122 11.99 -3.44 -4.92
C LEU A 122 10.70 -2.65 -5.18
N GLY A 123 10.10 -2.05 -4.15
CA GLY A 123 8.93 -1.18 -4.28
C GLY A 123 7.65 -1.89 -4.71
N PHE A 124 7.50 -3.18 -4.40
CA PHE A 124 6.27 -3.90 -4.72
C PHE A 124 5.12 -3.51 -3.79
N LEU A 125 3.95 -3.34 -4.39
CA LEU A 125 2.69 -3.37 -3.64
C LEU A 125 2.21 -4.82 -3.58
N ILE A 126 1.93 -5.32 -2.38
CA ILE A 126 1.45 -6.70 -2.19
C ILE A 126 -0.06 -6.68 -2.00
N ARG A 127 -0.75 -7.51 -2.78
CA ARG A 127 -2.20 -7.73 -2.71
C ARG A 127 -2.51 -9.21 -2.62
N HIS A 128 -3.63 -9.53 -1.97
CA HIS A 128 -4.09 -10.90 -1.80
C HIS A 128 -5.44 -11.07 -2.48
N ALA A 129 -5.52 -12.00 -3.44
CA ALA A 129 -6.77 -12.36 -4.10
C ALA A 129 -7.57 -13.40 -3.30
N GLY A 130 -6.93 -14.08 -2.36
CA GLY A 130 -7.53 -15.17 -1.59
C GLY A 130 -7.73 -16.44 -2.41
N GLN A 131 -8.54 -16.39 -3.46
CA GLN A 131 -8.82 -17.54 -4.33
C GLN A 131 -8.56 -17.20 -5.80
N GLU A 132 -8.20 -18.20 -6.61
CA GLU A 132 -7.92 -18.07 -8.04
C GLU A 132 -9.07 -17.36 -8.79
N LYS A 133 -10.31 -17.69 -8.49
CA LYS A 133 -11.50 -17.07 -9.12
C LYS A 133 -11.65 -15.57 -8.88
N ASN A 134 -10.89 -14.99 -7.96
CA ASN A 134 -10.95 -13.58 -7.63
C ASN A 134 -9.85 -12.76 -8.33
N VAL A 135 -8.97 -13.39 -9.10
CA VAL A 135 -7.84 -12.67 -9.74
C VAL A 135 -8.35 -11.56 -10.64
N GLY A 136 -9.32 -11.82 -11.52
CA GLY A 136 -9.90 -10.80 -12.39
C GLY A 136 -10.48 -9.62 -11.61
N ARG A 137 -11.25 -9.88 -10.55
CA ARG A 137 -11.81 -8.85 -9.68
C ARG A 137 -10.72 -8.04 -8.97
N CYS A 138 -9.63 -8.67 -8.52
CA CYS A 138 -8.51 -7.96 -7.92
C CYS A 138 -7.82 -7.02 -8.92
N VAL A 139 -7.61 -7.50 -10.15
CA VAL A 139 -7.04 -6.68 -11.23
C VAL A 139 -7.98 -5.51 -11.58
N GLN A 140 -9.31 -5.74 -11.60
CA GLN A 140 -10.30 -4.68 -11.78
C GLN A 140 -10.19 -3.61 -10.68
N ASN A 141 -10.12 -4.01 -9.41
CA ASN A 141 -9.98 -3.07 -8.30
C ASN A 141 -8.67 -2.28 -8.37
N ILE A 142 -7.58 -2.92 -8.85
CA ILE A 142 -6.30 -2.24 -9.10
C ILE A 142 -6.48 -1.19 -10.20
N TYR A 143 -7.12 -1.55 -11.32
CA TYR A 143 -7.40 -0.64 -12.41
C TYR A 143 -8.21 0.58 -11.92
N GLU A 144 -9.31 0.36 -11.22
CA GLU A 144 -10.16 1.41 -10.66
C GLU A 144 -9.36 2.34 -9.74
N TYR A 145 -8.56 1.78 -8.84
CA TYR A 145 -7.73 2.57 -7.94
C TYR A 145 -6.80 3.52 -8.67
N PHE A 146 -6.16 3.09 -9.75
CA PHE A 146 -5.21 3.93 -10.48
C PHE A 146 -5.89 4.86 -11.51
N SER A 147 -7.07 4.50 -12.05
CA SER A 147 -7.80 5.30 -13.02
C SER A 147 -8.65 6.40 -12.40
N GLU A 148 -9.21 6.17 -11.22
CA GLU A 148 -10.12 7.13 -10.57
C GLU A 148 -9.39 8.22 -9.77
N GLY A 149 -8.07 8.16 -9.70
CA GLY A 149 -7.26 9.15 -8.98
C GLY A 149 -7.74 9.31 -7.54
N HIS A 150 -7.83 8.20 -6.79
CA HIS A 150 -8.34 8.21 -5.43
C HIS A 150 -7.65 9.26 -4.58
N THR A 151 -8.34 10.37 -4.36
CA THR A 151 -7.94 11.47 -3.49
C THR A 151 -8.04 11.11 -2.00
N LEU A 152 -8.62 9.94 -1.67
CA LEU A 152 -8.76 9.48 -0.28
C LEU A 152 -7.42 9.18 0.40
N LEU A 153 -6.38 8.94 -0.37
CA LEU A 153 -5.00 8.95 0.08
C LEU A 153 -4.28 9.99 -0.78
N SER A 154 -4.57 11.27 -0.58
CA SER A 154 -3.62 12.30 -0.98
C SER A 154 -2.25 11.80 -0.53
N LYS A 155 -1.30 11.63 -1.50
CA LYS A 155 0.10 11.33 -1.14
C LYS A 155 0.40 12.26 0.02
N PRO A 156 0.86 11.76 1.18
CA PRO A 156 1.34 12.66 2.20
C PRO A 156 2.30 13.58 1.44
N ARG A 157 1.97 14.86 1.35
CA ARG A 157 2.87 15.83 0.71
C ARG A 157 4.20 15.58 1.40
N PRO A 158 5.28 15.30 0.65
CA PRO A 158 6.57 15.16 1.29
C PRO A 158 6.71 16.44 2.09
N MET A 159 6.67 16.32 3.41
CA MET A 159 6.91 17.46 4.28
C MET A 159 8.36 17.81 4.05
N THR A 160 8.56 18.74 3.12
CA THR A 160 9.83 19.44 3.02
C THR A 160 9.94 20.19 4.34
N LEU A 161 10.66 19.61 5.29
CA LEU A 161 10.98 20.21 6.60
C LEU A 161 11.78 21.53 6.46
N SER A 162 11.86 22.08 5.25
CA SER A 162 12.61 23.28 4.93
C SER A 162 11.91 24.60 5.25
N SER A 163 10.62 24.60 5.63
CA SER A 163 9.96 25.81 6.11
C SER A 163 9.63 25.68 7.59
N THR A 164 9.89 26.74 8.35
CA THR A 164 9.49 26.89 9.76
C THR A 164 7.99 26.64 9.96
N MET A 165 7.18 26.92 8.95
CA MET A 165 5.74 26.66 8.93
C MET A 165 5.40 25.17 8.85
N ALA A 166 6.14 24.39 8.04
CA ALA A 166 5.93 22.95 7.94
C ALA A 166 6.32 22.22 9.23
N GLY A 167 7.38 22.67 9.90
CA GLY A 167 7.78 22.17 11.23
C GLY A 167 6.73 22.46 12.30
N GLY A 168 6.17 23.67 12.32
CA GLY A 168 5.10 24.05 13.23
C GLY A 168 3.83 23.25 13.00
N LEU A 169 3.45 23.02 11.74
CA LEU A 169 2.31 22.22 11.35
C LEU A 169 2.46 20.76 11.85
N ALA A 170 3.62 20.16 11.57
CA ALA A 170 3.93 18.80 12.01
C ALA A 170 3.86 18.66 13.53
N ALA A 171 4.43 19.61 14.26
CA ALA A 171 4.40 19.59 15.71
C ALA A 171 2.98 19.69 16.27
N LEU A 172 2.14 20.58 15.72
CA LEU A 172 0.74 20.67 16.13
C LEU A 172 -0.07 19.41 15.82
N MET A 173 0.18 18.77 14.70
CA MET A 173 -0.50 17.51 14.30
C MET A 173 -0.15 16.32 15.20
N THR A 174 0.90 16.39 16.02
CA THR A 174 1.17 15.37 17.04
C THR A 174 0.26 15.48 18.26
N LEU A 175 -0.44 16.62 18.41
CA LEU A 175 -1.33 16.84 19.54
C LEU A 175 -2.68 16.10 19.34
N PRO A 176 -3.25 15.53 20.41
CA PRO A 176 -4.46 14.74 20.30
C PRO A 176 -5.65 15.58 19.80
N GLY A 177 -6.32 15.09 18.75
CA GLY A 177 -7.49 15.74 18.17
C GLY A 177 -7.19 16.94 17.24
N ILE A 178 -5.90 17.19 16.94
CA ILE A 178 -5.46 18.21 15.99
C ILE A 178 -5.06 17.54 14.67
N GLY A 179 -5.89 17.71 13.65
CA GLY A 179 -5.58 17.34 12.28
C GLY A 179 -5.04 18.52 11.47
N THR A 180 -4.76 18.32 10.20
CA THR A 180 -4.15 19.31 9.29
C THR A 180 -4.89 20.65 9.30
N ASP A 181 -6.21 20.64 9.09
CA ASP A 181 -7.01 21.86 8.98
C ASP A 181 -6.99 22.70 10.27
N LYS A 182 -7.05 22.02 11.42
CA LYS A 182 -6.96 22.69 12.73
C LYS A 182 -5.56 23.25 12.98
N ALA A 183 -4.53 22.49 12.65
CA ALA A 183 -3.14 22.93 12.79
C ALA A 183 -2.84 24.13 11.90
N GLU A 184 -3.34 24.16 10.67
CA GLU A 184 -3.25 25.31 9.77
C GLU A 184 -3.97 26.52 10.33
N ALA A 185 -5.21 26.37 10.82
CA ALA A 185 -5.97 27.45 11.43
C ALA A 185 -5.27 28.04 12.67
N ILE A 186 -4.66 27.18 13.50
CA ILE A 186 -3.88 27.60 14.66
C ILE A 186 -2.65 28.41 14.23
N LEU A 187 -1.83 27.87 13.31
CA LEU A 187 -0.62 28.59 12.86
C LEU A 187 -0.95 29.90 12.15
N HIS A 188 -2.03 29.92 11.40
CA HIS A 188 -2.49 31.14 10.72
C HIS A 188 -2.87 32.26 11.72
N LYS A 189 -3.55 31.87 12.82
CA LYS A 189 -3.94 32.82 13.86
C LYS A 189 -2.75 33.31 14.69
N TYR A 190 -1.86 32.42 15.10
CA TYR A 190 -0.81 32.72 16.06
C TYR A 190 0.54 33.06 15.43
N GLY A 191 0.75 32.75 14.16
CA GLY A 191 1.98 33.04 13.41
C GLY A 191 3.21 32.21 13.80
N SER A 192 3.23 31.61 14.99
CA SER A 192 4.31 30.71 15.42
C SER A 192 3.80 29.59 16.33
N LEU A 193 4.55 28.48 16.37
CA LEU A 193 4.25 27.36 17.25
C LEU A 193 4.30 27.78 18.73
N TRP A 194 5.27 28.59 19.13
CA TRP A 194 5.40 29.07 20.48
C TRP A 194 4.19 29.91 20.93
N ALA A 195 3.79 30.90 20.13
CA ALA A 195 2.63 31.71 20.43
C ALA A 195 1.34 30.85 20.51
N ALA A 196 1.20 29.88 19.63
CA ALA A 196 0.07 28.94 19.64
C ALA A 196 0.02 28.11 20.92
N LEU A 197 1.13 27.51 21.34
CA LEU A 197 1.18 26.66 22.53
C LEU A 197 1.08 27.48 23.84
N SER A 198 1.42 28.76 23.79
CA SER A 198 1.28 29.67 24.95
C SER A 198 -0.16 30.09 25.23
N ASP A 199 -1.07 29.93 24.24
CA ASP A 199 -2.50 30.29 24.39
C ASP A 199 -3.41 29.19 23.86
N VAL A 200 -3.27 27.98 24.37
CA VAL A 200 -4.11 26.84 23.95
C VAL A 200 -5.60 27.08 24.21
N HIS A 201 -5.93 27.80 25.26
CA HIS A 201 -7.32 28.17 25.61
C HIS A 201 -7.98 29.03 24.52
N GLY A 202 -7.22 29.90 23.88
CA GLY A 202 -7.68 30.75 22.80
C GLY A 202 -8.04 29.99 21.50
N TRP A 203 -7.71 28.72 21.44
CA TRP A 203 -8.05 27.88 20.27
C TRP A 203 -9.55 27.58 20.14
N THR A 204 -10.31 27.69 21.23
CA THR A 204 -11.78 27.55 21.21
C THR A 204 -12.47 28.51 20.25
N ASN A 205 -11.80 29.61 19.89
CA ASN A 205 -12.30 30.63 18.95
C ASN A 205 -12.01 30.23 17.47
N LEU A 206 -11.38 29.07 17.23
CA LEU A 206 -11.06 28.60 15.89
C LEU A 206 -12.10 27.59 15.39
N PRO A 207 -12.39 27.56 14.08
CA PRO A 207 -13.33 26.63 13.50
C PRO A 207 -12.95 25.16 13.79
N GLY A 208 -13.91 24.38 14.27
CA GLY A 208 -13.72 22.94 14.53
C GLY A 208 -12.94 22.60 15.79
N ILE A 209 -12.52 23.60 16.62
CA ILE A 209 -11.83 23.37 17.89
C ILE A 209 -12.77 23.75 19.04
N GLY A 210 -13.34 22.75 19.70
CA GLY A 210 -14.19 22.94 20.88
C GLY A 210 -13.41 22.76 22.17
N GLN A 211 -14.05 23.11 23.29
CA GLN A 211 -13.48 23.03 24.66
C GLN A 211 -12.89 21.64 24.93
N LYS A 212 -13.57 20.56 24.53
CA LYS A 212 -13.09 19.17 24.73
C LYS A 212 -11.71 18.92 24.08
N THR A 213 -11.47 19.50 22.89
CA THR A 213 -10.17 19.37 22.22
C THR A 213 -9.10 20.12 22.97
N VAL A 214 -9.40 21.34 23.42
CA VAL A 214 -8.49 22.19 24.22
C VAL A 214 -8.13 21.49 25.53
N ASP A 215 -9.10 20.95 26.26
CA ASP A 215 -8.86 20.23 27.52
C ASP A 215 -7.99 18.99 27.31
N THR A 216 -8.21 18.25 26.20
CA THR A 216 -7.40 17.08 25.85
C THR A 216 -5.96 17.48 25.55
N VAL A 217 -5.75 18.54 24.79
CA VAL A 217 -4.41 19.06 24.45
C VAL A 217 -3.70 19.57 25.71
N ASN A 218 -4.38 20.33 26.57
CA ASN A 218 -3.79 20.81 27.82
C ASN A 218 -3.38 19.66 28.74
N THR A 219 -4.25 18.63 28.86
CA THR A 219 -3.92 17.44 29.65
C THR A 219 -2.68 16.73 29.08
N PHE A 220 -2.56 16.65 27.75
CA PHE A 220 -1.41 16.05 27.08
C PHE A 220 -0.12 16.84 27.31
N LEU A 221 -0.17 18.17 27.18
CA LEU A 221 0.99 19.06 27.35
C LEU A 221 1.49 19.15 28.80
N LEU A 222 0.58 19.02 29.76
CA LEU A 222 0.91 19.11 31.19
C LEU A 222 1.22 17.76 31.83
N LYS A 223 1.10 16.65 31.06
CA LYS A 223 1.37 15.30 31.56
C LYS A 223 2.87 15.14 31.82
N GLU A 224 3.24 14.87 33.05
CA GLU A 224 4.60 14.45 33.41
C GLU A 224 4.85 13.04 32.83
N TRP A 225 5.84 12.92 31.98
CA TRP A 225 6.31 11.66 31.44
C TRP A 225 7.44 11.14 32.33
N VAL A 226 7.10 10.19 33.21
CA VAL A 226 8.04 9.49 34.10
C VAL A 226 8.62 8.27 33.40
#